data_1feccd3ca1ca7fdf4f8d6e6f6cb83f42
#
_entry.id   1feccd3ca1ca7fdf4f8d6e6f6cb83f42
#
_cell.length_a   1.000
_cell.length_b   1.000
_cell.length_c   1.000
_cell.angle_alpha   90.00
_cell.angle_beta   90.00
_cell.angle_gamma   90.00
#
_symmetry.space_group_name_H-M   'P 1'
#
loop_
_entity.id
_entity.type
_entity.pdbx_description
1 polymer ?
#
loop_
_entity_poly.entity_id
_entity_poly.type
_entity_poly.pdbx_seq_one_letter_code
_entity_poly.pdbx_strand_id
1 'polypeptide(L)'
;MPTATLLPVIGKPAPDFTLPSTSGESVSLKQFKGKKSVVLYFYPEDETPGCTKEACGFRDLSARFEAAGAAIVGVSANDMETHLRFKTKHKLPFELLVDADALVSKAYGVWKAKNLYGKKTMGIERTTFVIDKTGRIAQIYPKVKVEGHVAEVLAFLTED
;
A
#
# COMPACT_ATOMS: atom_id res chain seq x y z
N MET A 1 -22.75 10.11 18.16
CA MET A 1 -22.52 8.73 17.75
C MET A 1 -21.25 8.63 16.94
N PRO A 2 -20.34 7.83 17.39
CA PRO A 2 -19.21 7.58 16.52
C PRO A 2 -19.74 6.88 15.28
N THR A 3 -19.48 7.48 14.14
CA THR A 3 -19.73 6.81 12.87
C THR A 3 -18.89 5.54 12.85
N ALA A 4 -19.55 4.41 12.75
CA ALA A 4 -18.84 3.17 12.54
C ALA A 4 -17.95 3.35 11.33
N THR A 5 -16.64 3.19 11.51
CA THR A 5 -15.70 3.24 10.38
C THR A 5 -16.03 2.05 9.49
N LEU A 6 -16.58 2.33 8.33
CA LEU A 6 -16.87 1.28 7.37
C LEU A 6 -15.56 0.77 6.80
N LEU A 7 -15.38 -0.54 6.85
CA LEU A 7 -14.21 -1.16 6.22
C LEU A 7 -14.29 -0.96 4.70
N PRO A 8 -13.14 -0.86 4.03
CA PRO A 8 -13.12 -0.74 2.57
C PRO A 8 -13.82 -1.92 1.90
N VAL A 9 -14.60 -1.63 0.88
CA VAL A 9 -15.37 -2.64 0.14
C VAL A 9 -15.20 -2.37 -1.35
N ILE A 10 -15.07 -3.43 -2.13
CA ILE A 10 -14.98 -3.32 -3.60
C ILE A 10 -16.21 -2.59 -4.13
N GLY A 11 -15.98 -1.62 -5.01
CA GLY A 11 -17.02 -0.80 -5.63
C GLY A 11 -17.33 0.48 -4.88
N LYS A 12 -16.82 0.66 -3.66
CA LYS A 12 -17.06 1.85 -2.87
C LYS A 12 -15.85 2.78 -2.92
N PRO A 13 -16.04 4.08 -2.62
CA PRO A 13 -14.92 5.00 -2.56
C PRO A 13 -13.87 4.54 -1.54
N ALA A 14 -12.59 4.61 -1.93
CA ALA A 14 -11.50 4.31 -1.02
C ALA A 14 -11.37 5.43 0.00
N PRO A 15 -11.03 5.12 1.27
CA PRO A 15 -10.77 6.17 2.26
C PRO A 15 -9.68 7.12 1.76
N ASP A 16 -9.94 8.42 1.84
CA ASP A 16 -8.97 9.42 1.44
C ASP A 16 -7.85 9.52 2.47
N PHE A 17 -6.70 9.99 2.03
CA PHE A 17 -5.55 10.18 2.94
C PHE A 17 -4.61 11.22 2.37
N THR A 18 -3.79 11.77 3.26
CA THR A 18 -2.66 12.61 2.91
C THR A 18 -1.54 12.27 3.87
N LEU A 19 -0.45 11.74 3.36
CA LEU A 19 0.68 11.29 4.18
C LEU A 19 2.00 11.82 3.65
N PRO A 20 2.99 12.03 4.54
CA PRO A 20 4.35 12.34 4.11
C PRO A 20 4.91 11.20 3.28
N SER A 21 5.69 11.52 2.27
CA SER A 21 6.29 10.52 1.40
C SER A 21 7.79 10.72 1.20
N THR A 22 8.42 9.69 0.67
CA THR A 22 9.85 9.72 0.34
C THR A 22 10.20 10.72 -0.77
N SER A 23 9.21 11.30 -1.45
CA SER A 23 9.44 12.37 -2.41
C SER A 23 9.79 13.70 -1.74
N GLY A 24 9.60 13.81 -0.42
CA GLY A 24 9.73 15.07 0.30
C GLY A 24 8.44 15.86 0.38
N GLU A 25 7.42 15.44 -0.34
CA GLU A 25 6.12 16.09 -0.36
C GLU A 25 5.04 15.13 0.13
N SER A 26 3.93 15.67 0.61
CA SER A 26 2.80 14.84 0.99
C SER A 26 2.14 14.26 -0.26
N VAL A 27 1.68 13.01 -0.14
CA VAL A 27 0.94 12.33 -1.20
C VAL A 27 -0.48 12.08 -0.71
N SER A 28 -1.46 12.46 -1.51
CA SER A 28 -2.86 12.21 -1.22
C SER A 28 -3.49 11.34 -2.30
N LEU A 29 -4.51 10.58 -1.91
CA LEU A 29 -5.22 9.75 -2.88
C LEU A 29 -5.86 10.59 -3.98
N LYS A 30 -6.36 11.77 -3.62
CA LYS A 30 -7.02 12.69 -4.57
C LYS A 30 -6.16 13.06 -5.76
N GLN A 31 -4.84 13.13 -5.59
CA GLN A 31 -3.96 13.55 -6.69
C GLN A 31 -3.95 12.58 -7.86
N PHE A 32 -4.37 11.34 -7.65
CA PHE A 32 -4.42 10.35 -8.71
C PHE A 32 -5.80 10.27 -9.38
N LYS A 33 -6.82 10.81 -8.73
CA LYS A 33 -8.20 10.71 -9.23
C LYS A 33 -8.34 11.35 -10.61
N GLY A 34 -8.91 10.59 -11.54
CA GLY A 34 -9.05 11.00 -12.92
C GLY A 34 -7.79 10.84 -13.77
N LYS A 35 -6.68 10.39 -13.17
CA LYS A 35 -5.39 10.31 -13.86
C LYS A 35 -4.84 8.90 -13.91
N LYS A 36 -4.79 8.22 -12.78
CA LYS A 36 -4.20 6.88 -12.67
C LYS A 36 -4.95 6.03 -11.67
N SER A 37 -4.90 4.72 -11.88
CA SER A 37 -5.24 3.76 -10.84
C SER A 37 -4.10 3.74 -9.83
N VAL A 38 -4.38 3.31 -8.60
CA VAL A 38 -3.38 3.24 -7.53
C VAL A 38 -3.30 1.82 -7.01
N VAL A 39 -2.09 1.28 -7.00
CA VAL A 39 -1.79 0.04 -6.27
C VAL A 39 -1.25 0.47 -4.93
N LEU A 40 -2.11 0.43 -3.92
CA LEU A 40 -1.78 0.87 -2.57
C LEU A 40 -1.51 -0.37 -1.73
N TYR A 41 -0.24 -0.63 -1.43
CA TYR A 41 0.07 -1.81 -0.65
C TYR A 41 0.59 -1.44 0.74
N PHE A 42 -0.02 -2.06 1.75
CA PHE A 42 0.34 -1.90 3.15
C PHE A 42 1.24 -3.06 3.54
N TYR A 43 2.35 -2.76 4.20
CA TYR A 43 3.30 -3.79 4.61
C TYR A 43 3.80 -3.52 6.03
N PRO A 44 4.19 -4.59 6.77
CA PRO A 44 4.51 -4.44 8.18
C PRO A 44 5.73 -3.59 8.50
N GLU A 45 6.84 -3.80 7.79
CA GLU A 45 8.10 -3.16 8.20
C GLU A 45 9.16 -3.19 7.10
N ASP A 46 9.85 -2.03 6.90
CA ASP A 46 10.98 -1.92 5.99
C ASP A 46 12.09 -2.90 6.40
N GLU A 47 12.87 -3.35 5.44
CA GLU A 47 14.05 -4.19 5.62
C GLU A 47 13.77 -5.62 6.10
N THR A 48 12.51 -6.02 6.28
CA THR A 48 12.20 -7.43 6.54
C THR A 48 12.24 -8.22 5.23
N PRO A 49 12.56 -9.52 5.26
CA PRO A 49 12.69 -10.31 4.03
C PRO A 49 11.44 -10.29 3.15
N GLY A 50 10.27 -10.47 3.72
CA GLY A 50 9.01 -10.47 2.97
C GLY A 50 8.69 -9.12 2.36
N CYS A 51 8.87 -8.05 3.12
CA CYS A 51 8.61 -6.70 2.62
C CYS A 51 9.62 -6.29 1.55
N THR A 52 10.87 -6.69 1.71
CA THR A 52 11.90 -6.45 0.70
C THR A 52 11.57 -7.17 -0.60
N LYS A 53 11.17 -8.43 -0.51
CA LYS A 53 10.80 -9.22 -1.68
C LYS A 53 9.60 -8.61 -2.41
N GLU A 54 8.60 -8.17 -1.66
CA GLU A 54 7.42 -7.53 -2.23
C GLU A 54 7.78 -6.22 -2.94
N ALA A 55 8.54 -5.35 -2.28
CA ALA A 55 8.96 -4.08 -2.85
C ALA A 55 9.80 -4.28 -4.11
N CYS A 56 10.74 -5.21 -4.08
CA CYS A 56 11.57 -5.51 -5.24
C CYS A 56 10.76 -6.11 -6.39
N GLY A 57 9.72 -6.90 -6.08
CA GLY A 57 8.81 -7.42 -7.08
C GLY A 57 8.05 -6.30 -7.80
N PHE A 58 7.53 -5.34 -7.06
CA PHE A 58 6.88 -4.17 -7.65
C PHE A 58 7.88 -3.34 -8.45
N ARG A 59 9.10 -3.16 -7.92
CA ARG A 59 10.16 -2.45 -8.64
C ARG A 59 10.43 -3.08 -10.00
N ASP A 60 10.61 -4.38 -10.03
CA ASP A 60 11.01 -5.10 -11.25
C ASP A 60 9.91 -5.04 -12.32
N LEU A 61 8.66 -4.89 -11.94
CA LEU A 61 7.54 -4.79 -12.86
C LEU A 61 6.97 -3.38 -12.97
N SER A 62 7.65 -2.38 -12.39
CA SER A 62 7.11 -1.01 -12.30
C SER A 62 6.78 -0.40 -13.67
N ALA A 63 7.57 -0.65 -14.70
CA ALA A 63 7.31 -0.14 -16.04
C ALA A 63 6.00 -0.72 -16.60
N ARG A 64 5.68 -1.96 -16.28
CA ARG A 64 4.44 -2.59 -16.72
C ARG A 64 3.23 -2.03 -15.98
N PHE A 65 3.37 -1.72 -14.68
CA PHE A 65 2.32 -1.05 -13.92
C PHE A 65 2.05 0.33 -14.50
N GLU A 66 3.12 1.07 -14.79
CA GLU A 66 2.98 2.39 -15.39
C GLU A 66 2.29 2.31 -16.75
N ALA A 67 2.67 1.34 -17.59
CA ALA A 67 2.04 1.12 -18.88
C ALA A 67 0.55 0.76 -18.75
N ALA A 68 0.18 0.13 -17.63
CA ALA A 68 -1.22 -0.19 -17.33
C ALA A 68 -1.97 1.00 -16.71
N GLY A 69 -1.34 2.16 -16.59
CA GLY A 69 -1.97 3.36 -16.03
C GLY A 69 -2.07 3.36 -14.51
N ALA A 70 -1.20 2.63 -13.82
CA ALA A 70 -1.24 2.50 -12.38
C ALA A 70 0.00 3.08 -11.71
N ALA A 71 -0.20 3.76 -10.59
CA ALA A 71 0.88 4.20 -9.71
C ALA A 71 0.99 3.20 -8.55
N ILE A 72 2.20 2.89 -8.15
CA ILE A 72 2.45 2.02 -6.99
C ILE A 72 2.80 2.90 -5.80
N VAL A 73 2.16 2.65 -4.67
CA VAL A 73 2.39 3.40 -3.42
C VAL A 73 2.47 2.40 -2.27
N GLY A 74 3.58 2.41 -1.55
CA GLY A 74 3.74 1.57 -0.36
C GLY A 74 3.48 2.35 0.91
N VAL A 75 2.87 1.73 1.90
CA VAL A 75 2.53 2.38 3.18
C VAL A 75 2.93 1.47 4.34
N SER A 76 3.65 2.04 5.30
CA SER A 76 3.88 1.38 6.59
C SER A 76 4.03 2.41 7.68
N ALA A 77 4.15 1.96 8.94
CA ALA A 77 4.29 2.84 10.08
C ALA A 77 5.75 3.22 10.38
N ASN A 78 6.70 2.77 9.57
CA ASN A 78 8.10 3.15 9.71
C ASN A 78 8.28 4.65 9.49
N ASP A 79 9.33 5.21 10.10
CA ASP A 79 9.60 6.64 9.96
C ASP A 79 10.22 6.99 8.59
N MET A 80 10.31 8.28 8.33
CA MET A 80 10.80 8.78 7.04
C MET A 80 12.25 8.34 6.78
N GLU A 81 13.10 8.39 7.79
CA GLU A 81 14.51 8.00 7.64
C GLU A 81 14.64 6.55 7.20
N THR A 82 13.88 5.66 7.83
CA THR A 82 13.86 4.24 7.50
C THR A 82 13.33 4.02 6.08
N HIS A 83 12.25 4.71 5.72
CA HIS A 83 11.68 4.63 4.36
C HIS A 83 12.67 5.12 3.29
N LEU A 84 13.34 6.25 3.55
CA LEU A 84 14.32 6.78 2.60
C LEU A 84 15.48 5.81 2.39
N ARG A 85 15.96 5.22 3.48
CA ARG A 85 17.03 4.24 3.42
C ARG A 85 16.61 2.99 2.63
N PHE A 86 15.41 2.49 2.89
CA PHE A 86 14.87 1.34 2.21
C PHE A 86 14.70 1.61 0.71
N LYS A 87 14.10 2.75 0.37
CA LYS A 87 13.91 3.16 -1.02
C LYS A 87 15.23 3.27 -1.76
N THR A 88 16.22 3.92 -1.16
CA THR A 88 17.53 4.11 -1.77
C THR A 88 18.27 2.79 -1.94
N LYS A 89 18.27 1.97 -0.91
CA LYS A 89 18.99 0.69 -0.92
C LYS A 89 18.49 -0.23 -2.03
N HIS A 90 17.18 -0.30 -2.22
CA HIS A 90 16.58 -1.19 -3.20
C HIS A 90 16.18 -0.50 -4.50
N LYS A 91 16.52 0.78 -4.64
CA LYS A 91 16.25 1.58 -5.85
C LYS A 91 14.79 1.49 -6.28
N LEU A 92 13.89 1.73 -5.32
CA LEU A 92 12.46 1.68 -5.58
C LEU A 92 12.02 2.91 -6.39
N PRO A 93 11.37 2.72 -7.55
CA PRO A 93 10.95 3.84 -8.40
C PRO A 93 9.62 4.46 -7.97
N PHE A 94 9.04 4.01 -6.89
CA PHE A 94 7.77 4.51 -6.36
C PHE A 94 7.96 5.05 -4.96
N GLU A 95 6.97 5.80 -4.46
CA GLU A 95 7.06 6.44 -3.16
C GLU A 95 6.58 5.54 -2.04
N LEU A 96 7.21 5.70 -0.88
CA LEU A 96 6.80 5.06 0.36
C LEU A 96 6.22 6.13 1.27
N LEU A 97 5.05 5.86 1.84
CA LEU A 97 4.35 6.81 2.70
C LEU A 97 4.51 6.45 4.17
N VAL A 98 4.63 7.49 5.00
CA VAL A 98 4.79 7.34 6.45
C VAL A 98 3.44 7.47 7.12
N ASP A 99 2.93 6.37 7.67
CA ASP A 99 1.70 6.33 8.45
C ASP A 99 2.04 6.13 9.93
N ALA A 100 2.74 7.12 10.52
CA ALA A 100 3.33 7.00 11.85
C ALA A 100 2.34 6.60 12.95
N ASP A 101 1.13 7.16 12.90
CA ASP A 101 0.10 6.90 13.91
C ASP A 101 -0.86 5.78 13.49
N ALA A 102 -0.57 5.12 12.37
CA ALA A 102 -1.40 4.06 11.81
C ALA A 102 -2.85 4.49 11.53
N LEU A 103 -3.10 5.78 11.38
CA LEU A 103 -4.46 6.29 11.13
C LEU A 103 -5.02 5.79 9.80
N VAL A 104 -4.20 5.84 8.75
CA VAL A 104 -4.61 5.36 7.42
C VAL A 104 -4.71 3.85 7.42
N SER A 105 -3.76 3.17 8.07
CA SER A 105 -3.82 1.71 8.21
C SER A 105 -5.10 1.26 8.93
N LYS A 106 -5.52 2.02 9.95
CA LYS A 106 -6.79 1.75 10.64
C LYS A 106 -7.99 2.01 9.75
N ALA A 107 -7.97 3.11 8.99
CA ALA A 107 -9.06 3.44 8.08
C ALA A 107 -9.25 2.38 6.99
N TYR A 108 -8.15 1.76 6.56
CA TYR A 108 -8.19 0.70 5.56
C TYR A 108 -8.41 -0.70 6.17
N GLY A 109 -8.53 -0.78 7.49
CA GLY A 109 -8.81 -2.05 8.16
C GLY A 109 -7.66 -3.03 8.21
N VAL A 110 -6.41 -2.55 8.03
CA VAL A 110 -5.22 -3.42 7.99
C VAL A 110 -4.40 -3.38 9.28
N TRP A 111 -4.76 -2.54 10.23
CA TRP A 111 -4.08 -2.45 11.51
C TRP A 111 -4.72 -3.46 12.46
N LYS A 112 -3.99 -4.52 12.76
CA LYS A 112 -4.57 -5.67 13.47
C LYS A 112 -3.70 -6.15 14.61
N ALA A 113 -4.32 -6.84 15.55
CA ALA A 113 -3.61 -7.51 16.62
C ALA A 113 -2.84 -8.70 16.05
N LYS A 114 -1.58 -8.80 16.42
CA LYS A 114 -0.71 -9.92 16.04
C LYS A 114 -0.25 -10.61 17.31
N ASN A 115 -0.21 -11.93 17.27
CA ASN A 115 0.30 -12.74 18.38
C ASN A 115 1.70 -13.23 18.00
N LEU A 116 2.71 -12.67 18.67
CA LEU A 116 4.10 -13.03 18.40
C LEU A 116 4.73 -13.51 19.70
N TYR A 117 5.10 -14.80 19.75
CA TYR A 117 5.71 -15.42 20.94
C TYR A 117 4.86 -15.19 22.20
N GLY A 118 3.54 -15.32 22.09
CA GLY A 118 2.64 -15.16 23.21
C GLY A 118 2.33 -13.73 23.60
N LYS A 119 2.93 -12.74 22.92
CA LYS A 119 2.66 -11.33 23.15
C LYS A 119 1.73 -10.81 22.06
N LYS A 120 0.69 -10.09 22.47
CA LYS A 120 -0.19 -9.39 21.54
C LYS A 120 0.42 -8.04 21.21
N THR A 121 0.69 -7.82 19.94
CA THR A 121 1.15 -6.53 19.43
C THR A 121 0.22 -6.11 18.31
N MET A 122 0.19 -4.81 18.03
CA MET A 122 -0.56 -4.29 16.89
C MET A 122 0.39 -4.10 15.72
N GLY A 123 -0.09 -4.34 14.53
CA GLY A 123 0.73 -4.14 13.34
C GLY A 123 -0.09 -4.23 12.08
N ILE A 124 0.56 -3.93 10.95
CA ILE A 124 -0.08 -3.98 9.65
C ILE A 124 -0.15 -5.41 9.15
N GLU A 125 -1.34 -5.85 8.78
CA GLU A 125 -1.53 -7.10 8.05
C GLU A 125 -1.29 -6.79 6.58
N ARG A 126 -0.34 -7.47 5.95
CA ARG A 126 0.02 -7.23 4.55
C ARG A 126 -1.21 -7.30 3.66
N THR A 127 -1.57 -6.18 3.03
CA THR A 127 -2.78 -6.07 2.22
C THR A 127 -2.53 -5.11 1.07
N THR A 128 -3.03 -5.45 -0.10
CA THR A 128 -2.94 -4.57 -1.27
C THR A 128 -4.34 -4.19 -1.73
N PHE A 129 -4.53 -2.91 -2.01
CA PHE A 129 -5.76 -2.37 -2.58
C PHE A 129 -5.47 -1.87 -3.97
N VAL A 130 -6.30 -2.23 -4.93
CA VAL A 130 -6.28 -1.60 -6.25
C VAL A 130 -7.41 -0.59 -6.28
N ILE A 131 -7.09 0.68 -6.47
CA ILE A 131 -8.03 1.78 -6.51
C ILE A 131 -8.07 2.29 -7.94
N ASP A 132 -9.25 2.35 -8.54
CA ASP A 132 -9.37 2.78 -9.93
C ASP A 132 -9.30 4.30 -10.07
N LYS A 133 -9.31 4.78 -11.32
CA LYS A 133 -9.20 6.21 -11.63
C LYS A 133 -10.32 7.05 -11.02
N THR A 134 -11.45 6.46 -10.69
CA THR A 134 -12.57 7.18 -10.09
C THR A 134 -12.43 7.31 -8.57
N GLY A 135 -11.41 6.67 -7.99
CA GLY A 135 -11.19 6.67 -6.55
C GLY A 135 -11.93 5.57 -5.83
N ARG A 136 -12.46 4.60 -6.55
CA ARG A 136 -13.17 3.45 -5.97
C ARG A 136 -12.27 2.24 -5.87
N ILE A 137 -12.52 1.41 -4.87
CA ILE A 137 -11.77 0.18 -4.71
C ILE A 137 -12.20 -0.82 -5.78
N ALA A 138 -11.23 -1.25 -6.59
CA ALA A 138 -11.47 -2.22 -7.66
C ALA A 138 -11.14 -3.65 -7.20
N GLN A 139 -10.18 -3.81 -6.30
CA GLN A 139 -9.80 -5.12 -5.79
C GLN A 139 -9.10 -5.00 -4.44
N ILE A 140 -9.23 -6.04 -3.62
CA ILE A 140 -8.59 -6.13 -2.31
C ILE A 140 -7.89 -7.49 -2.20
N TYR A 141 -6.62 -7.48 -1.80
CA TYR A 141 -5.84 -8.69 -1.54
C TYR A 141 -5.43 -8.70 -0.08
N PRO A 142 -6.25 -9.30 0.82
CA PRO A 142 -5.89 -9.38 2.24
C PRO A 142 -4.92 -10.50 2.53
N LYS A 143 -4.21 -10.41 3.64
CA LYS A 143 -3.29 -11.46 4.11
C LYS A 143 -2.36 -11.95 3.00
N VAL A 144 -1.70 -11.01 2.34
CA VAL A 144 -0.89 -11.29 1.16
C VAL A 144 0.25 -12.26 1.46
N LYS A 145 0.36 -13.27 0.61
CA LYS A 145 1.56 -14.08 0.48
C LYS A 145 2.37 -13.47 -0.65
N VAL A 146 3.61 -13.10 -0.38
CA VAL A 146 4.41 -12.34 -1.33
C VAL A 146 4.66 -13.10 -2.63
N GLU A 147 4.83 -14.42 -2.56
CA GLU A 147 5.09 -15.24 -3.72
C GLU A 147 3.96 -15.14 -4.76
N GLY A 148 4.29 -14.65 -5.96
CA GLY A 148 3.33 -14.52 -7.05
C GLY A 148 2.36 -13.36 -6.94
N HIS A 149 2.40 -12.61 -5.81
CA HIS A 149 1.42 -11.55 -5.56
C HIS A 149 1.53 -10.39 -6.55
N VAL A 150 2.74 -9.90 -6.80
CA VAL A 150 2.93 -8.74 -7.68
C VAL A 150 2.44 -9.05 -9.09
N ALA A 151 2.74 -10.24 -9.60
CA ALA A 151 2.25 -10.68 -10.91
C ALA A 151 0.73 -10.77 -10.93
N GLU A 152 0.12 -11.24 -9.84
CA GLU A 152 -1.34 -11.32 -9.72
C GLU A 152 -1.99 -9.95 -9.81
N VAL A 153 -1.43 -8.95 -9.13
CA VAL A 153 -1.95 -7.58 -9.16
C VAL A 153 -1.82 -6.99 -10.57
N LEU A 154 -0.66 -7.21 -11.21
CA LEU A 154 -0.45 -6.72 -12.57
C LEU A 154 -1.44 -7.36 -13.54
N ALA A 155 -1.69 -8.67 -13.43
CA ALA A 155 -2.65 -9.37 -14.27
C ALA A 155 -4.05 -8.77 -14.12
N PHE A 156 -4.46 -8.45 -12.90
CA PHE A 156 -5.75 -7.81 -12.66
C PHE A 156 -5.87 -6.48 -13.41
N LEU A 157 -4.81 -5.67 -13.40
CA LEU A 157 -4.82 -4.36 -14.05
C LEU A 157 -4.80 -4.44 -15.57
N THR A 158 -4.29 -5.53 -16.13
CA THR A 158 -4.15 -5.69 -17.58
C THR A 158 -5.25 -6.55 -18.20
N GLU A 159 -6.11 -7.14 -17.39
CA GLU A 159 -7.29 -7.88 -17.90
C GLU A 159 -8.40 -6.90 -18.27
N ASP A 160 -9.04 -7.18 -19.37
CA ASP A 160 -10.21 -6.41 -19.82
C ASP A 160 -11.49 -6.87 -19.13
#